data_098910ed809cfa5a8f2ae52935c10c0f
#
_entry.id   098910ed809cfa5a8f2ae52935c10c0f
#
_cell.length_a   1.000
_cell.length_b   1.000
_cell.length_c   1.000
_cell.angle_alpha   90.00
_cell.angle_beta   90.00
_cell.angle_gamma   90.00
#
_symmetry.space_group_name_H-M   'P 1'
#
loop_
_entity.id
_entity.type
_entity.pdbx_description
1 polymer ?
#
loop_
_entity_poly.entity_id
_entity_poly.type
_entity_poly.pdbx_seq_one_letter_code
_entity_poly.pdbx_strand_id
1 'polypeptide(L)'
;MNDGMEYYFNAKGIRVKKAGWYSTNNGMNVCTDSQSKVIGKINKSGGVYRFYKLNSNGTQWVIQKNMWKSVGSKLYYFSGNGKAMVVYNSSIKTLYRYSAKSKRYIPVKNEVNRLNGKYYYFYNSKGVRSTSKGWKKASSHTYYYVGSKGYMTSKYVVSGATRKLYDYSYSAKKWVAQKNKWRVVGGQKYYFNSKGIATVQFVTASQKGYVLSKGKWVLVKRSIKRIGGSNFYFDSKGVRVKKAGVYKTANGYLAYVNRKGVVYKREYNLEVKRYYTIDLGNGRSTKVYGYYDLGAAKRLMAEVNAHRNENGLSSLTVSASMTETATTRAKEISNTYGHYRPNGTLCI
;
A
#
# COMPACT_ATOMS: atom_id res chain seq x y z
N MET A 1 -39.83 20.74 -52.39
CA MET A 1 -39.42 19.33 -52.50
C MET A 1 -39.05 18.83 -51.11
N ASN A 2 -39.66 17.73 -50.70
CA ASN A 2 -39.32 17.10 -49.43
C ASN A 2 -38.07 16.22 -49.70
N ASP A 3 -36.92 16.65 -49.24
CA ASP A 3 -35.64 15.97 -49.49
C ASP A 3 -35.43 14.69 -48.64
N GLY A 4 -36.51 14.27 -47.94
CA GLY A 4 -36.48 13.10 -47.08
C GLY A 4 -35.64 13.22 -45.81
N MET A 5 -35.13 14.42 -45.51
CA MET A 5 -34.24 14.67 -44.39
C MET A 5 -35.00 15.18 -43.16
N GLU A 6 -34.55 14.77 -41.96
CA GLU A 6 -35.05 15.31 -40.70
C GLU A 6 -34.29 16.60 -40.34
N TYR A 7 -35.04 17.65 -39.96
CA TYR A 7 -34.47 18.94 -39.50
C TYR A 7 -34.94 19.26 -38.10
N TYR A 8 -34.08 19.94 -37.32
CA TYR A 8 -34.44 20.33 -35.97
C TYR A 8 -34.96 21.78 -35.94
N PHE A 9 -36.09 21.93 -35.29
CA PHE A 9 -36.72 23.21 -35.00
C PHE A 9 -36.79 23.40 -33.47
N ASN A 10 -36.49 24.60 -32.97
CA ASN A 10 -36.60 24.93 -31.56
C ASN A 10 -38.09 25.07 -31.14
N ALA A 11 -38.32 25.35 -29.83
CA ALA A 11 -39.67 25.50 -29.26
C ALA A 11 -40.50 26.64 -29.89
N LYS A 12 -39.86 27.60 -30.60
CA LYS A 12 -40.53 28.68 -31.32
C LYS A 12 -40.79 28.33 -32.81
N GLY A 13 -40.57 27.09 -33.20
CA GLY A 13 -40.72 26.66 -34.62
C GLY A 13 -39.60 27.14 -35.53
N ILE A 14 -38.53 27.72 -35.01
CA ILE A 14 -37.42 28.25 -35.82
C ILE A 14 -36.41 27.13 -36.07
N ARG A 15 -36.03 26.95 -37.33
CA ARG A 15 -34.95 26.03 -37.74
C ARG A 15 -33.61 26.45 -37.16
N VAL A 16 -32.95 25.55 -36.40
CA VAL A 16 -31.68 25.84 -35.72
C VAL A 16 -30.51 25.54 -36.64
N LYS A 17 -29.84 26.56 -37.18
CA LYS A 17 -28.69 26.43 -38.11
C LYS A 17 -27.33 26.19 -37.46
N LYS A 18 -27.27 25.97 -36.15
CA LYS A 18 -26.03 25.69 -35.44
C LYS A 18 -25.86 24.19 -35.23
N ALA A 19 -24.72 23.64 -35.63
CA ALA A 19 -24.38 22.24 -35.34
C ALA A 19 -24.31 21.99 -33.82
N GLY A 20 -24.86 20.87 -33.36
CA GLY A 20 -24.87 20.53 -31.94
C GLY A 20 -25.90 19.47 -31.55
N TRP A 21 -25.97 19.23 -30.23
CA TRP A 21 -26.97 18.33 -29.64
C TRP A 21 -28.13 19.13 -29.06
N TYR A 22 -29.34 18.73 -29.38
CA TYR A 22 -30.57 19.37 -28.95
C TYR A 22 -31.55 18.34 -28.41
N SER A 23 -32.33 18.71 -27.39
CA SER A 23 -33.39 17.87 -26.84
C SER A 23 -34.71 18.23 -27.50
N THR A 24 -35.45 17.23 -27.93
CA THR A 24 -36.79 17.39 -28.50
C THR A 24 -37.84 17.29 -27.41
N ASN A 25 -39.06 17.77 -27.67
CA ASN A 25 -40.18 17.75 -26.71
C ASN A 25 -40.57 16.32 -26.25
N ASN A 26 -40.34 15.31 -27.09
CA ASN A 26 -40.60 13.90 -26.76
C ASN A 26 -39.42 13.23 -26.02
N GLY A 27 -38.42 14.02 -25.54
CA GLY A 27 -37.31 13.54 -24.75
C GLY A 27 -36.20 12.81 -25.52
N MET A 28 -36.24 12.84 -26.85
CA MET A 28 -35.14 12.38 -27.70
C MET A 28 -34.04 13.45 -27.78
N ASN A 29 -32.77 13.05 -27.89
CA ASN A 29 -31.70 13.96 -28.22
C ASN A 29 -31.26 13.77 -29.66
N VAL A 30 -31.21 14.85 -30.44
CA VAL A 30 -30.79 14.86 -31.83
C VAL A 30 -29.50 15.67 -32.00
N CYS A 31 -28.62 15.20 -32.89
CA CYS A 31 -27.43 15.91 -33.33
C CYS A 31 -27.63 16.45 -34.72
N THR A 32 -27.40 17.74 -34.90
CA THR A 32 -27.53 18.41 -36.20
C THR A 32 -26.15 18.81 -36.73
N ASP A 33 -26.03 18.93 -38.05
CA ASP A 33 -24.94 19.62 -38.73
C ASP A 33 -25.19 21.15 -38.79
N SER A 34 -24.32 21.87 -39.48
CA SER A 34 -24.41 23.32 -39.70
C SER A 34 -25.61 23.77 -40.51
N GLN A 35 -26.27 22.85 -41.21
CA GLN A 35 -27.47 23.09 -42.01
C GLN A 35 -28.73 22.69 -41.27
N SER A 36 -28.69 22.38 -39.97
CA SER A 36 -29.79 21.88 -39.13
C SER A 36 -30.27 20.47 -39.47
N LYS A 37 -29.62 19.76 -40.38
CA LYS A 37 -29.94 18.40 -40.72
C LYS A 37 -29.64 17.47 -39.56
N VAL A 38 -30.56 16.61 -39.18
CA VAL A 38 -30.35 15.64 -38.09
C VAL A 38 -29.47 14.50 -38.62
N ILE A 39 -28.26 14.40 -38.06
CA ILE A 39 -27.27 13.38 -38.45
C ILE A 39 -27.03 12.31 -37.37
N GLY A 40 -27.61 12.51 -36.18
CA GLY A 40 -27.52 11.55 -35.08
C GLY A 40 -28.70 11.69 -34.13
N LYS A 41 -29.16 10.58 -33.54
CA LYS A 41 -30.24 10.59 -32.54
C LYS A 41 -30.03 9.56 -31.43
N ILE A 42 -30.28 9.99 -30.18
CA ILE A 42 -30.36 9.11 -29.03
C ILE A 42 -31.79 9.09 -28.55
N ASN A 43 -32.43 7.95 -28.63
CA ASN A 43 -33.78 7.74 -28.12
C ASN A 43 -33.80 6.71 -26.98
N LYS A 44 -34.86 6.77 -26.16
CA LYS A 44 -35.12 5.81 -25.08
C LYS A 44 -36.33 4.98 -25.45
N SER A 45 -36.15 3.68 -25.64
CA SER A 45 -37.20 2.74 -25.93
C SER A 45 -37.09 1.51 -25.04
N GLY A 46 -38.19 1.05 -24.44
CA GLY A 46 -38.18 -0.05 -23.49
C GLY A 46 -37.26 0.20 -22.26
N GLY A 47 -37.17 1.45 -21.80
CA GLY A 47 -36.34 1.83 -20.65
C GLY A 47 -34.85 2.02 -20.93
N VAL A 48 -34.38 1.71 -22.17
CA VAL A 48 -32.95 1.75 -22.52
C VAL A 48 -32.68 2.74 -23.66
N TYR A 49 -31.54 3.48 -23.53
CA TYR A 49 -31.11 4.38 -24.61
C TYR A 49 -30.41 3.64 -25.74
N ARG A 50 -30.60 4.10 -26.98
CA ARG A 50 -29.87 3.67 -28.18
C ARG A 50 -29.40 4.90 -28.96
N PHE A 51 -28.21 4.80 -29.57
CA PHE A 51 -27.66 5.84 -30.43
C PHE A 51 -27.69 5.39 -31.89
N TYR A 52 -28.25 6.20 -32.72
CA TYR A 52 -28.31 6.03 -34.19
C TYR A 52 -27.54 7.16 -34.85
N LYS A 53 -26.82 6.85 -35.88
CA LYS A 53 -26.15 7.81 -36.76
C LYS A 53 -26.63 7.55 -38.19
N LEU A 54 -26.84 8.61 -38.94
CA LEU A 54 -27.13 8.50 -40.35
C LEU A 54 -25.93 7.91 -41.09
N ASN A 55 -26.14 6.98 -42.04
CA ASN A 55 -25.06 6.44 -42.86
C ASN A 55 -24.44 7.53 -43.76
N SER A 56 -23.34 7.21 -44.43
CA SER A 56 -22.61 8.16 -45.29
C SER A 56 -23.47 8.76 -46.41
N ASN A 57 -24.41 7.96 -46.92
CA ASN A 57 -25.33 8.38 -48.01
C ASN A 57 -26.53 9.19 -47.48
N GLY A 58 -26.69 9.33 -46.18
CA GLY A 58 -27.78 10.09 -45.59
C GLY A 58 -29.17 9.44 -45.67
N THR A 59 -29.25 8.15 -45.97
CA THR A 59 -30.50 7.43 -46.26
C THR A 59 -30.98 6.51 -45.16
N GLN A 60 -30.07 5.99 -44.31
CA GLN A 60 -30.41 5.00 -43.28
C GLN A 60 -29.86 5.32 -41.91
N TRP A 61 -30.64 5.04 -40.88
CA TRP A 61 -30.26 5.13 -39.50
C TRP A 61 -29.55 3.86 -39.05
N VAL A 62 -28.23 3.98 -38.70
CA VAL A 62 -27.40 2.87 -38.27
C VAL A 62 -27.18 2.94 -36.76
N ILE A 63 -27.55 1.86 -36.08
CA ILE A 63 -27.32 1.75 -34.62
C ILE A 63 -25.83 1.72 -34.29
N GLN A 64 -25.40 2.54 -33.34
CA GLN A 64 -24.02 2.65 -32.91
C GLN A 64 -23.75 1.71 -31.76
N LYS A 65 -22.60 1.01 -31.79
CA LYS A 65 -22.23 -0.08 -30.88
C LYS A 65 -20.82 0.09 -30.36
N ASN A 66 -20.50 -0.52 -29.20
CA ASN A 66 -19.17 -0.61 -28.60
C ASN A 66 -18.46 0.74 -28.44
N MET A 67 -19.19 1.79 -28.10
CA MET A 67 -18.62 3.14 -28.06
C MET A 67 -19.16 4.01 -26.93
N TRP A 68 -18.38 5.01 -26.57
CA TRP A 68 -18.80 6.10 -25.70
C TRP A 68 -19.26 7.30 -26.51
N LYS A 69 -20.34 7.94 -26.08
CA LYS A 69 -20.87 9.15 -26.71
C LYS A 69 -21.32 10.18 -25.66
N SER A 70 -20.80 11.40 -25.76
CA SER A 70 -21.23 12.53 -24.92
C SER A 70 -22.38 13.25 -25.57
N VAL A 71 -23.40 13.60 -24.79
CA VAL A 71 -24.54 14.41 -25.18
C VAL A 71 -24.93 15.30 -24.00
N GLY A 72 -24.73 16.59 -24.13
CA GLY A 72 -24.88 17.55 -23.05
C GLY A 72 -24.05 17.10 -21.80
N SER A 73 -24.69 17.06 -20.64
CA SER A 73 -24.07 16.62 -19.39
C SER A 73 -23.99 15.10 -19.20
N LYS A 74 -24.43 14.31 -20.20
CA LYS A 74 -24.46 12.85 -20.10
C LYS A 74 -23.44 12.21 -21.02
N LEU A 75 -22.76 11.17 -20.52
CA LEU A 75 -21.86 10.31 -21.25
C LEU A 75 -22.41 8.88 -21.25
N TYR A 76 -22.66 8.33 -22.42
CA TYR A 76 -23.26 7.01 -22.63
C TYR A 76 -22.23 6.00 -23.12
N TYR A 77 -22.30 4.75 -22.65
CA TYR A 77 -21.61 3.61 -23.26
C TYR A 77 -22.61 2.68 -23.91
N PHE A 78 -22.51 2.52 -25.22
CA PHE A 78 -23.33 1.61 -26.03
C PHE A 78 -22.56 0.30 -26.23
N SER A 79 -23.16 -0.81 -25.81
CA SER A 79 -22.63 -2.17 -25.92
C SER A 79 -22.72 -2.74 -27.33
N GLY A 80 -22.24 -3.97 -27.56
CA GLY A 80 -22.29 -4.66 -28.86
C GLY A 80 -23.68 -4.86 -29.45
N ASN A 81 -24.74 -4.83 -28.63
CA ASN A 81 -26.14 -4.86 -29.07
C ASN A 81 -26.78 -3.47 -29.19
N GLY A 82 -25.99 -2.39 -29.13
CA GLY A 82 -26.44 -1.01 -29.27
C GLY A 82 -27.22 -0.43 -28.09
N LYS A 83 -27.33 -1.18 -26.97
CA LYS A 83 -27.97 -0.67 -25.74
C LYS A 83 -26.99 0.12 -24.93
N ALA A 84 -27.38 1.29 -24.40
CA ALA A 84 -26.58 2.03 -23.45
C ALA A 84 -26.61 1.30 -22.10
N MET A 85 -25.50 0.59 -21.77
CA MET A 85 -25.37 -0.16 -20.53
C MET A 85 -24.94 0.72 -19.37
N VAL A 86 -24.29 1.83 -19.66
CA VAL A 86 -23.78 2.79 -18.66
C VAL A 86 -24.12 4.21 -19.09
N VAL A 87 -24.59 5.02 -18.15
CA VAL A 87 -24.84 6.45 -18.32
C VAL A 87 -24.20 7.21 -17.17
N TYR A 88 -23.26 8.11 -17.47
CA TYR A 88 -22.68 9.02 -16.49
C TYR A 88 -23.29 10.42 -16.67
N ASN A 89 -23.82 10.99 -15.58
CA ASN A 89 -24.29 12.36 -15.55
C ASN A 89 -23.22 13.23 -14.87
N SER A 90 -22.58 14.12 -15.64
CA SER A 90 -21.46 14.95 -15.15
C SER A 90 -21.92 16.08 -14.22
N SER A 91 -23.15 16.58 -14.36
CA SER A 91 -23.70 17.65 -13.50
C SER A 91 -23.83 17.19 -12.05
N ILE A 92 -24.32 15.98 -11.84
CA ILE A 92 -24.49 15.38 -10.49
C ILE A 92 -23.41 14.35 -10.18
N LYS A 93 -22.42 14.16 -11.05
CA LYS A 93 -21.28 13.23 -10.94
C LYS A 93 -21.70 11.79 -10.61
N THR A 94 -22.84 11.33 -11.12
CA THR A 94 -23.41 10.00 -10.83
C THR A 94 -23.31 9.09 -12.03
N LEU A 95 -22.91 7.85 -11.80
CA LEU A 95 -22.87 6.77 -12.78
C LEU A 95 -24.06 5.85 -12.57
N TYR A 96 -24.75 5.54 -13.65
CA TYR A 96 -25.88 4.62 -13.69
C TYR A 96 -25.54 3.41 -14.56
N ARG A 97 -25.98 2.23 -14.14
CA ARG A 97 -25.91 1.00 -14.92
C ARG A 97 -27.34 0.54 -15.24
N TYR A 98 -27.57 0.13 -16.49
CA TYR A 98 -28.85 -0.42 -16.88
C TYR A 98 -29.08 -1.78 -16.25
N SER A 99 -30.21 -1.95 -15.57
CA SER A 99 -30.68 -3.21 -15.00
C SER A 99 -31.73 -3.83 -15.91
N ALA A 100 -31.43 -4.96 -16.52
CA ALA A 100 -32.39 -5.69 -17.37
C ALA A 100 -33.61 -6.15 -16.57
N LYS A 101 -33.45 -6.54 -15.31
CA LYS A 101 -34.51 -6.99 -14.41
C LYS A 101 -35.56 -5.90 -14.16
N SER A 102 -35.09 -4.68 -13.82
CA SER A 102 -36.00 -3.56 -13.50
C SER A 102 -36.29 -2.65 -14.68
N LYS A 103 -35.68 -2.90 -15.86
CA LYS A 103 -35.80 -2.08 -17.11
C LYS A 103 -35.49 -0.59 -16.87
N ARG A 104 -34.60 -0.28 -15.89
CA ARG A 104 -34.23 1.09 -15.52
C ARG A 104 -32.71 1.23 -15.22
N TYR A 105 -32.24 2.47 -15.20
CA TYR A 105 -30.87 2.81 -14.80
C TYR A 105 -30.78 2.94 -13.28
N ILE A 106 -29.88 2.16 -12.67
CA ILE A 106 -29.65 2.12 -11.22
C ILE A 106 -28.30 2.79 -10.92
N PRO A 107 -28.22 3.68 -9.90
CA PRO A 107 -26.94 4.29 -9.50
C PRO A 107 -25.93 3.24 -9.05
N VAL A 108 -24.69 3.37 -9.53
CA VAL A 108 -23.55 2.57 -9.05
C VAL A 108 -23.11 3.12 -7.69
N LYS A 109 -23.09 2.28 -6.65
CA LYS A 109 -22.77 2.68 -5.27
C LYS A 109 -21.68 1.82 -4.68
N ASN A 110 -20.78 2.44 -3.87
CA ASN A 110 -19.65 1.78 -3.18
C ASN A 110 -18.79 0.91 -4.12
N GLU A 111 -18.61 1.35 -5.35
CA GLU A 111 -17.97 0.57 -6.41
C GLU A 111 -16.99 1.42 -7.22
N VAL A 112 -16.00 0.76 -7.80
CA VAL A 112 -15.04 1.36 -8.74
C VAL A 112 -15.43 1.01 -10.15
N ASN A 113 -15.59 2.01 -11.00
CA ASN A 113 -15.91 1.83 -12.41
C ASN A 113 -15.00 2.66 -13.32
N ARG A 114 -14.75 2.13 -14.53
CA ARG A 114 -14.08 2.89 -15.59
C ARG A 114 -15.10 3.82 -16.25
N LEU A 115 -14.64 5.05 -16.48
CA LEU A 115 -15.39 6.03 -17.24
C LEU A 115 -14.63 6.33 -18.53
N ASN A 116 -15.33 6.28 -19.67
CA ASN A 116 -14.74 6.48 -20.99
C ASN A 116 -13.55 5.56 -21.31
N GLY A 117 -13.57 4.33 -20.77
CA GLY A 117 -12.51 3.33 -20.99
C GLY A 117 -11.13 3.68 -20.46
N LYS A 118 -10.91 4.86 -19.87
CA LYS A 118 -9.59 5.40 -19.55
C LYS A 118 -9.26 5.32 -18.07
N TYR A 119 -10.08 5.93 -17.21
CA TYR A 119 -9.77 6.05 -15.78
C TYR A 119 -10.80 5.35 -14.91
N TYR A 120 -10.37 4.82 -13.75
CA TYR A 120 -11.24 4.28 -12.72
C TYR A 120 -11.61 5.37 -11.72
N TYR A 121 -12.89 5.40 -11.35
CA TYR A 121 -13.43 6.32 -10.35
C TYR A 121 -14.20 5.54 -9.29
N PHE A 122 -14.12 6.02 -8.05
CA PHE A 122 -14.89 5.47 -6.95
C PHE A 122 -16.23 6.23 -6.81
N TYR A 123 -17.32 5.48 -6.70
CA TYR A 123 -18.66 6.00 -6.45
C TYR A 123 -19.07 5.63 -5.03
N ASN A 124 -19.45 6.63 -4.21
CA ASN A 124 -19.77 6.45 -2.80
C ASN A 124 -21.14 5.79 -2.57
N SER A 125 -21.61 5.68 -1.32
CA SER A 125 -22.91 5.09 -0.97
C SER A 125 -24.11 5.82 -1.57
N LYS A 126 -23.97 7.09 -1.93
CA LYS A 126 -24.99 7.88 -2.63
C LYS A 126 -24.90 7.73 -4.15
N GLY A 127 -23.92 6.99 -4.68
CA GLY A 127 -23.67 6.84 -6.13
C GLY A 127 -22.92 8.02 -6.75
N VAL A 128 -22.42 8.95 -5.95
CA VAL A 128 -21.70 10.13 -6.43
C VAL A 128 -20.21 9.83 -6.55
N ARG A 129 -19.57 10.24 -7.66
CA ARG A 129 -18.13 10.11 -7.89
C ARG A 129 -17.35 10.88 -6.83
N SER A 130 -16.50 10.17 -6.11
CA SER A 130 -15.59 10.79 -5.13
C SER A 130 -14.46 11.52 -5.85
N THR A 131 -14.31 12.82 -5.55
CA THR A 131 -13.21 13.65 -6.08
C THR A 131 -12.18 14.00 -5.01
N SER A 132 -12.52 13.86 -3.73
CA SER A 132 -11.59 14.15 -2.63
C SER A 132 -10.51 13.07 -2.52
N LYS A 133 -9.24 13.52 -2.51
CA LYS A 133 -8.04 12.67 -2.32
C LYS A 133 -8.16 11.84 -1.03
N GLY A 134 -7.70 10.60 -1.09
CA GLY A 134 -7.61 9.72 0.09
C GLY A 134 -8.21 8.34 -0.11
N TRP A 135 -8.12 7.53 0.94
CA TRP A 135 -8.64 6.17 0.95
C TRP A 135 -10.17 6.15 1.07
N LYS A 136 -10.81 5.32 0.23
CA LYS A 136 -12.27 5.10 0.20
C LYS A 136 -12.55 3.62 0.38
N LYS A 137 -13.46 3.29 1.31
CA LYS A 137 -13.89 1.91 1.55
C LYS A 137 -14.92 1.51 0.51
N ALA A 138 -14.65 0.42 -0.22
CA ALA A 138 -15.59 -0.15 -1.19
C ALA A 138 -16.35 -1.34 -0.59
N SER A 139 -15.67 -2.16 0.22
CA SER A 139 -16.26 -3.28 0.94
C SER A 139 -15.56 -3.45 2.30
N SER A 140 -15.97 -4.46 3.08
CA SER A 140 -15.27 -4.82 4.34
C SER A 140 -13.77 -5.14 4.12
N HIS A 141 -13.41 -5.57 2.91
CA HIS A 141 -12.09 -6.12 2.59
C HIS A 141 -11.32 -5.32 1.53
N THR A 142 -11.92 -4.29 0.93
CA THR A 142 -11.29 -3.57 -0.18
C THR A 142 -11.41 -2.07 -0.02
N TYR A 143 -10.27 -1.40 -0.16
CA TYR A 143 -10.13 0.05 -0.11
C TYR A 143 -9.44 0.55 -1.37
N TYR A 144 -9.83 1.72 -1.87
CA TYR A 144 -9.22 2.38 -3.02
C TYR A 144 -8.73 3.77 -2.66
N TYR A 145 -7.59 4.15 -3.20
CA TYR A 145 -7.05 5.49 -3.01
C TYR A 145 -7.40 6.38 -4.20
N VAL A 146 -8.11 7.47 -3.91
CA VAL A 146 -8.40 8.54 -4.87
C VAL A 146 -7.21 9.48 -4.90
N GLY A 147 -6.59 9.63 -6.07
CA GLY A 147 -5.49 10.57 -6.30
C GLY A 147 -5.96 12.02 -6.43
N SER A 148 -5.01 12.94 -6.57
CA SER A 148 -5.29 14.39 -6.70
C SER A 148 -6.15 14.74 -7.93
N LYS A 149 -6.06 13.95 -9.00
CA LYS A 149 -6.88 14.11 -10.22
C LYS A 149 -8.26 13.44 -10.14
N GLY A 150 -8.64 12.90 -8.96
CA GLY A 150 -9.95 12.29 -8.70
C GLY A 150 -10.15 10.89 -9.26
N TYR A 151 -9.12 10.22 -9.79
CA TYR A 151 -9.19 8.82 -10.21
C TYR A 151 -8.36 7.88 -9.32
N MET A 152 -8.66 6.57 -9.38
CA MET A 152 -8.02 5.55 -8.56
C MET A 152 -6.57 5.36 -8.94
N THR A 153 -5.68 5.39 -7.94
CA THR A 153 -4.26 5.10 -8.13
C THR A 153 -3.81 3.84 -7.39
N SER A 154 -4.49 3.48 -6.31
CA SER A 154 -4.10 2.30 -5.52
C SER A 154 -5.32 1.52 -5.03
N LYS A 155 -5.13 0.20 -4.83
CA LYS A 155 -6.10 -0.72 -4.23
C LYS A 155 -5.44 -1.48 -3.09
N TYR A 156 -6.07 -1.46 -1.92
CA TYR A 156 -5.64 -2.20 -0.74
C TYR A 156 -6.68 -3.26 -0.38
N VAL A 157 -6.23 -4.50 -0.26
CA VAL A 157 -7.09 -5.66 -0.01
C VAL A 157 -6.69 -6.31 1.30
N VAL A 158 -7.68 -6.63 2.12
CA VAL A 158 -7.55 -7.34 3.40
C VAL A 158 -8.30 -8.66 3.29
N SER A 159 -7.64 -9.78 3.57
CA SER A 159 -8.25 -11.10 3.62
C SER A 159 -7.72 -11.82 4.85
N GLY A 160 -8.51 -11.90 5.91
CA GLY A 160 -8.06 -12.31 7.22
C GLY A 160 -6.87 -11.47 7.69
N ALA A 161 -5.76 -12.12 8.03
CA ALA A 161 -4.51 -11.44 8.38
C ALA A 161 -3.71 -10.96 7.18
N THR A 162 -4.01 -11.43 5.96
CA THR A 162 -3.29 -11.08 4.74
C THR A 162 -3.69 -9.69 4.26
N ARG A 163 -2.69 -8.86 3.93
CA ARG A 163 -2.86 -7.52 3.39
C ARG A 163 -2.02 -7.36 2.14
N LYS A 164 -2.63 -6.90 1.05
CA LYS A 164 -1.98 -6.66 -0.25
C LYS A 164 -2.27 -5.26 -0.76
N LEU A 165 -1.28 -4.63 -1.35
CA LEU A 165 -1.40 -3.32 -1.99
C LEU A 165 -1.04 -3.42 -3.46
N TYR A 166 -1.84 -2.77 -4.28
CA TYR A 166 -1.63 -2.68 -5.73
C TYR A 166 -1.70 -1.22 -6.15
N ASP A 167 -0.83 -0.81 -7.04
CA ASP A 167 -0.97 0.46 -7.76
C ASP A 167 -1.48 0.17 -9.18
N TYR A 168 -2.34 1.04 -9.70
CA TYR A 168 -2.84 0.88 -11.06
C TYR A 168 -1.86 1.50 -12.05
N SER A 169 -1.32 0.67 -12.95
CA SER A 169 -0.52 1.13 -14.09
C SER A 169 -1.46 1.48 -15.25
N TYR A 170 -1.59 2.77 -15.55
CA TYR A 170 -2.40 3.24 -16.67
C TYR A 170 -1.79 2.90 -18.03
N SER A 171 -0.46 2.83 -18.14
CA SER A 171 0.25 2.40 -19.34
C SER A 171 0.03 0.91 -19.62
N ALA A 172 0.24 0.04 -18.62
CA ALA A 172 0.02 -1.39 -18.72
C ALA A 172 -1.46 -1.81 -18.55
N LYS A 173 -2.37 -0.86 -18.24
CA LYS A 173 -3.81 -1.07 -18.01
C LYS A 173 -4.13 -2.17 -16.98
N LYS A 174 -3.28 -2.36 -15.95
CA LYS A 174 -3.42 -3.40 -14.93
C LYS A 174 -3.03 -2.94 -13.51
N TRP A 175 -3.52 -3.68 -12.52
CA TRP A 175 -3.11 -3.55 -11.13
C TRP A 175 -1.78 -4.26 -10.89
N VAL A 176 -0.79 -3.53 -10.38
CA VAL A 176 0.57 -4.04 -10.12
C VAL A 176 0.77 -4.15 -8.61
N ALA A 177 1.06 -5.37 -8.13
CA ALA A 177 1.30 -5.62 -6.72
C ALA A 177 2.55 -4.89 -6.22
N GLN A 178 2.45 -4.27 -5.06
CA GLN A 178 3.58 -3.64 -4.40
C GLN A 178 4.39 -4.69 -3.65
N LYS A 179 5.69 -4.80 -3.96
CA LYS A 179 6.60 -5.84 -3.46
C LYS A 179 7.90 -5.23 -2.95
N ASN A 180 8.53 -5.88 -1.96
CA ASN A 180 9.85 -5.55 -1.41
C ASN A 180 10.02 -4.07 -1.00
N LYS A 181 8.95 -3.45 -0.49
CA LYS A 181 8.98 -2.03 -0.12
C LYS A 181 8.02 -1.65 1.00
N TRP A 182 8.32 -0.52 1.60
CA TRP A 182 7.45 0.15 2.56
C TRP A 182 6.43 1.03 1.86
N ARG A 183 5.19 1.00 2.34
CA ARG A 183 4.10 1.85 1.86
C ARG A 183 3.22 2.32 3.02
N VAL A 184 2.60 3.49 2.84
CA VAL A 184 1.64 4.04 3.80
C VAL A 184 0.23 3.78 3.29
N VAL A 185 -0.62 3.20 4.15
CA VAL A 185 -2.03 2.96 3.88
C VAL A 185 -2.82 3.40 5.10
N GLY A 186 -3.70 4.38 4.96
CA GLY A 186 -4.56 4.86 6.05
C GLY A 186 -3.79 5.32 7.30
N GLY A 187 -2.65 6.03 7.13
CA GLY A 187 -1.80 6.50 8.23
C GLY A 187 -0.92 5.44 8.88
N GLN A 188 -0.93 4.21 8.38
CA GLN A 188 -0.10 3.11 8.89
C GLN A 188 0.98 2.74 7.86
N LYS A 189 2.18 2.38 8.33
CA LYS A 189 3.27 1.91 7.47
C LYS A 189 3.25 0.39 7.40
N TYR A 190 3.34 -0.15 6.17
CA TYR A 190 3.44 -1.59 5.92
C TYR A 190 4.66 -1.91 5.08
N TYR A 191 5.34 -3.02 5.40
CA TYR A 191 6.33 -3.62 4.52
C TYR A 191 5.70 -4.80 3.76
N PHE A 192 5.72 -4.72 2.43
CA PHE A 192 5.26 -5.79 1.54
C PHE A 192 6.46 -6.59 1.06
N ASN A 193 6.45 -7.91 1.26
CA ASN A 193 7.52 -8.84 0.88
C ASN A 193 7.53 -9.13 -0.64
N SER A 194 8.39 -10.04 -1.10
CA SER A 194 8.50 -10.45 -2.50
C SER A 194 7.22 -11.05 -3.08
N LYS A 195 6.35 -11.63 -2.24
CA LYS A 195 5.03 -12.15 -2.62
C LYS A 195 3.94 -11.06 -2.61
N GLY A 196 4.28 -9.79 -2.28
CA GLY A 196 3.34 -8.68 -2.16
C GLY A 196 2.43 -8.75 -0.93
N ILE A 197 2.80 -9.54 0.07
CA ILE A 197 2.07 -9.67 1.34
C ILE A 197 2.73 -8.75 2.37
N ALA A 198 1.92 -7.98 3.10
CA ALA A 198 2.42 -7.19 4.22
C ALA A 198 2.86 -8.11 5.37
N THR A 199 4.13 -8.00 5.77
CA THR A 199 4.73 -8.80 6.85
C THR A 199 5.07 -7.98 8.09
N VAL A 200 5.18 -6.66 7.95
CA VAL A 200 5.39 -5.73 9.06
C VAL A 200 4.37 -4.61 8.95
N GLN A 201 3.78 -4.24 10.09
CA GLN A 201 2.88 -3.10 10.24
C GLN A 201 3.38 -2.19 11.35
N PHE A 202 3.37 -0.89 11.12
CA PHE A 202 3.59 0.12 12.14
C PHE A 202 2.42 1.08 12.19
N VAL A 203 1.72 1.12 13.32
CA VAL A 203 0.55 1.99 13.55
C VAL A 203 1.07 3.32 14.09
N THR A 204 1.06 4.34 13.26
CA THR A 204 1.67 5.65 13.58
C THR A 204 1.00 6.34 14.77
N ALA A 205 -0.33 6.24 14.90
CA ALA A 205 -1.06 6.88 16.00
C ALA A 205 -0.69 6.31 17.37
N SER A 206 -0.61 4.98 17.51
CA SER A 206 -0.25 4.31 18.77
C SER A 206 1.23 4.02 18.92
N GLN A 207 2.05 4.31 17.91
CA GLN A 207 3.49 3.98 17.86
C GLN A 207 3.78 2.48 18.07
N LYS A 208 2.84 1.58 17.75
CA LYS A 208 2.98 0.13 17.93
C LYS A 208 3.42 -0.57 16.65
N GLY A 209 4.34 -1.53 16.81
CA GLY A 209 4.82 -2.38 15.73
C GLY A 209 4.23 -3.79 15.79
N TYR A 210 3.90 -4.36 14.63
CA TYR A 210 3.40 -5.72 14.50
C TYR A 210 4.16 -6.45 13.40
N VAL A 211 4.25 -7.77 13.54
CA VAL A 211 4.77 -8.69 12.51
C VAL A 211 3.73 -9.75 12.20
N LEU A 212 3.64 -10.16 10.94
CA LEU A 212 2.81 -11.29 10.54
C LEU A 212 3.56 -12.59 10.85
N SER A 213 3.04 -13.38 11.76
CA SER A 213 3.59 -14.67 12.17
C SER A 213 2.48 -15.71 12.25
N LYS A 214 2.67 -16.87 11.60
CA LYS A 214 1.70 -17.99 11.58
C LYS A 214 0.26 -17.53 11.31
N GLY A 215 0.06 -16.65 10.32
CA GLY A 215 -1.25 -16.13 9.93
C GLY A 215 -1.89 -15.11 10.89
N LYS A 216 -1.17 -14.62 11.89
CA LYS A 216 -1.67 -13.62 12.85
C LYS A 216 -0.73 -12.42 12.94
N TRP A 217 -1.27 -11.24 13.23
CA TRP A 217 -0.49 -10.04 13.55
C TRP A 217 -0.09 -10.07 15.01
N VAL A 218 1.22 -10.22 15.26
CA VAL A 218 1.81 -10.30 16.59
C VAL A 218 2.48 -8.98 16.95
N LEU A 219 2.17 -8.45 18.13
CA LEU A 219 2.76 -7.20 18.63
C LEU A 219 4.25 -7.40 18.90
N VAL A 220 5.09 -6.52 18.37
CA VAL A 220 6.54 -6.48 18.61
C VAL A 220 6.78 -5.94 20.01
N LYS A 221 7.33 -6.76 20.91
CA LYS A 221 7.64 -6.37 22.30
C LYS A 221 9.10 -6.62 22.62
N ARG A 222 9.71 -5.73 23.43
CA ARG A 222 11.11 -5.81 23.90
C ARG A 222 12.06 -6.24 22.79
N SER A 223 11.92 -5.63 21.60
CA SER A 223 12.62 -6.06 20.39
C SER A 223 12.93 -4.89 19.47
N ILE A 224 13.95 -5.08 18.63
CA ILE A 224 14.33 -4.13 17.59
C ILE A 224 13.61 -4.52 16.31
N LYS A 225 13.02 -3.54 15.61
CA LYS A 225 12.42 -3.75 14.30
C LYS A 225 12.75 -2.61 13.35
N ARG A 226 13.07 -2.97 12.10
CA ARG A 226 13.28 -1.99 11.03
C ARG A 226 11.93 -1.49 10.50
N ILE A 227 11.75 -0.17 10.48
CA ILE A 227 10.56 0.50 9.97
C ILE A 227 10.99 1.64 9.05
N GLY A 228 10.67 1.55 7.76
CA GLY A 228 10.95 2.62 6.80
C GLY A 228 12.43 2.97 6.64
N GLY A 229 13.34 2.00 6.80
CA GLY A 229 14.78 2.21 6.64
C GLY A 229 15.56 2.38 7.96
N SER A 230 14.91 2.71 9.08
CA SER A 230 15.53 2.86 10.39
C SER A 230 15.15 1.74 11.37
N ASN A 231 16.04 1.41 12.29
CA ASN A 231 15.79 0.46 13.36
C ASN A 231 15.20 1.18 14.58
N PHE A 232 14.13 0.61 15.16
CA PHE A 232 13.47 1.13 16.35
C PHE A 232 13.34 0.05 17.40
N TYR A 233 13.49 0.43 18.68
CA TYR A 233 13.21 -0.44 19.80
C TYR A 233 11.76 -0.29 20.25
N PHE A 234 11.10 -1.42 20.54
CA PHE A 234 9.74 -1.51 21.08
C PHE A 234 9.80 -2.06 22.50
N ASP A 235 9.14 -1.38 23.42
CA ASP A 235 9.10 -1.74 24.85
C ASP A 235 8.24 -3.00 25.15
N SER A 236 8.02 -3.29 26.42
CA SER A 236 7.17 -4.42 26.86
C SER A 236 5.70 -4.26 26.46
N LYS A 237 5.23 -3.03 26.27
CA LYS A 237 3.86 -2.70 25.80
C LYS A 237 3.77 -2.65 24.27
N GLY A 238 4.88 -2.90 23.56
CA GLY A 238 4.97 -2.86 22.10
C GLY A 238 4.96 -1.45 21.53
N VAL A 239 5.24 -0.43 22.34
CA VAL A 239 5.32 0.97 21.93
C VAL A 239 6.75 1.32 21.56
N ARG A 240 6.94 2.05 20.44
CA ARG A 240 8.25 2.56 20.03
C ARG A 240 8.82 3.51 21.09
N VAL A 241 10.01 3.22 21.56
CA VAL A 241 10.74 4.09 22.48
C VAL A 241 11.37 5.25 21.71
N LYS A 242 11.12 6.47 22.19
CA LYS A 242 11.67 7.72 21.63
C LYS A 242 12.78 8.33 22.52
N LYS A 243 12.83 7.98 23.80
CA LYS A 243 13.83 8.48 24.76
C LYS A 243 15.18 7.84 24.46
N ALA A 244 16.24 8.66 24.40
CA ALA A 244 17.61 8.16 24.28
C ALA A 244 17.98 7.31 25.49
N GLY A 245 18.75 6.24 25.25
CA GLY A 245 19.17 5.33 26.32
C GLY A 245 19.47 3.93 25.80
N VAL A 246 19.75 3.03 26.74
CA VAL A 246 20.08 1.63 26.49
C VAL A 246 18.91 0.75 26.97
N TYR A 247 18.41 -0.11 26.11
CA TYR A 247 17.20 -0.92 26.37
C TYR A 247 17.50 -2.40 26.13
N LYS A 248 17.08 -3.26 27.06
CA LYS A 248 17.26 -4.72 26.95
C LYS A 248 16.17 -5.34 26.07
N THR A 249 16.56 -6.11 25.06
CA THR A 249 15.64 -6.87 24.21
C THR A 249 15.30 -8.22 24.87
N ALA A 250 14.19 -8.83 24.44
CA ALA A 250 13.78 -10.15 24.95
C ALA A 250 14.75 -11.26 24.54
N ASN A 251 15.46 -11.12 23.43
CA ASN A 251 16.45 -12.09 22.94
C ASN A 251 17.89 -11.75 23.36
N GLY A 252 18.06 -10.95 24.41
CA GLY A 252 19.34 -10.73 25.08
C GLY A 252 20.29 -9.77 24.39
N TYR A 253 19.79 -8.81 23.61
CA TYR A 253 20.57 -7.69 23.10
C TYR A 253 20.34 -6.42 23.88
N LEU A 254 21.33 -5.52 23.87
CA LEU A 254 21.22 -4.12 24.25
C LEU A 254 20.95 -3.29 22.99
N ALA A 255 19.91 -2.47 23.01
CA ALA A 255 19.54 -1.54 21.96
C ALA A 255 19.93 -0.12 22.40
N TYR A 256 20.86 0.52 21.72
CA TYR A 256 21.28 1.90 21.98
C TYR A 256 20.41 2.83 21.13
N VAL A 257 19.54 3.59 21.78
CA VAL A 257 18.59 4.50 21.16
C VAL A 257 19.10 5.93 21.29
N ASN A 258 19.14 6.66 20.19
CA ASN A 258 19.54 8.07 20.16
C ASN A 258 18.34 9.02 20.45
N ARG A 259 18.62 10.35 20.53
CA ARG A 259 17.58 11.39 20.77
C ARG A 259 16.45 11.42 19.73
N LYS A 260 16.67 10.85 18.51
CA LYS A 260 15.63 10.70 17.46
C LYS A 260 14.80 9.42 17.64
N GLY A 261 15.07 8.62 18.69
CA GLY A 261 14.41 7.34 18.93
C GLY A 261 14.82 6.24 17.94
N VAL A 262 15.99 6.37 17.31
CA VAL A 262 16.54 5.39 16.36
C VAL A 262 17.60 4.55 17.07
N VAL A 263 17.56 3.23 16.87
CA VAL A 263 18.60 2.31 17.33
C VAL A 263 19.80 2.45 16.38
N TYR A 264 20.89 2.99 16.89
CA TYR A 264 22.12 3.20 16.12
C TYR A 264 23.19 2.13 16.38
N LYS A 265 23.11 1.43 17.55
CA LYS A 265 24.01 0.35 17.93
C LYS A 265 23.22 -0.78 18.59
N ARG A 266 23.65 -2.02 18.39
CA ARG A 266 23.11 -3.23 19.02
C ARG A 266 24.26 -4.11 19.45
N GLU A 267 24.25 -4.54 20.70
CA GLU A 267 25.23 -5.45 21.26
C GLU A 267 24.58 -6.60 22.01
N TYR A 268 25.27 -7.70 22.21
CA TYR A 268 24.82 -8.72 23.14
C TYR A 268 24.82 -8.20 24.57
N ASN A 269 23.74 -8.44 25.31
CA ASN A 269 23.77 -8.32 26.75
C ASN A 269 24.45 -9.58 27.31
N LEU A 270 25.70 -9.47 27.64
CA LEU A 270 26.51 -10.59 28.10
C LEU A 270 26.07 -11.13 29.47
N GLU A 271 25.32 -10.34 30.26
CA GLU A 271 24.78 -10.75 31.56
C GLU A 271 23.60 -11.74 31.46
N VAL A 272 23.07 -11.98 30.26
CA VAL A 272 21.95 -12.91 30.08
C VAL A 272 22.45 -14.35 29.97
N LYS A 273 22.02 -15.19 30.90
CA LYS A 273 22.28 -16.65 30.83
C LYS A 273 21.70 -17.23 29.55
N ARG A 274 22.53 -17.95 28.79
CA ARG A 274 22.14 -18.56 27.53
C ARG A 274 23.13 -19.65 27.09
N TYR A 275 22.75 -20.39 26.07
CA TYR A 275 23.71 -21.22 25.33
C TYR A 275 24.49 -20.36 24.32
N TYR A 276 25.80 -20.46 24.40
CA TYR A 276 26.74 -19.88 23.44
C TYR A 276 27.29 -21.00 22.57
N THR A 277 27.26 -20.81 21.26
CA THR A 277 27.85 -21.74 20.31
C THR A 277 29.36 -21.54 20.25
N ILE A 278 30.11 -22.62 20.32
CA ILE A 278 31.56 -22.68 20.17
C ILE A 278 31.88 -23.41 18.88
N ASP A 279 32.66 -22.81 18.00
CA ASP A 279 33.18 -23.41 16.79
C ASP A 279 34.38 -24.34 17.14
N LEU A 280 34.24 -25.60 16.74
CA LEU A 280 35.28 -26.65 16.95
C LEU A 280 36.12 -26.90 15.69
N GLY A 281 35.94 -26.11 14.63
CA GLY A 281 36.53 -26.31 13.31
C GLY A 281 35.83 -27.41 12.50
N ASN A 282 36.18 -27.48 11.21
CA ASN A 282 35.64 -28.47 10.26
C ASN A 282 34.10 -28.56 10.24
N GLY A 283 33.41 -27.41 10.39
CA GLY A 283 31.95 -27.32 10.39
C GLY A 283 31.28 -27.90 11.66
N ARG A 284 32.07 -28.34 12.67
CA ARG A 284 31.52 -28.84 13.94
C ARG A 284 31.35 -27.70 14.94
N SER A 285 30.34 -27.80 15.82
CA SER A 285 30.13 -26.86 16.90
C SER A 285 29.55 -27.54 18.14
N THR A 286 29.79 -26.96 19.31
CA THR A 286 29.15 -27.33 20.57
C THR A 286 28.53 -26.13 21.22
N LYS A 287 27.78 -26.33 22.33
CA LYS A 287 27.13 -25.27 23.07
C LYS A 287 27.51 -25.29 24.54
N VAL A 288 27.84 -24.11 25.06
CA VAL A 288 28.12 -23.88 26.49
C VAL A 288 27.04 -22.98 27.06
N TYR A 289 26.49 -23.35 28.21
CA TYR A 289 25.51 -22.55 28.92
C TYR A 289 26.22 -21.67 29.97
N GLY A 290 25.98 -20.38 29.93
CA GLY A 290 26.57 -19.46 30.86
C GLY A 290 26.13 -18.00 30.69
N TYR A 291 26.74 -17.12 31.45
CA TYR A 291 26.60 -15.67 31.32
C TYR A 291 27.94 -14.99 31.64
N TYR A 292 28.09 -13.78 31.17
CA TYR A 292 29.23 -12.93 31.48
C TYR A 292 28.86 -12.03 32.67
N ASP A 293 29.60 -12.15 33.78
CA ASP A 293 29.44 -11.26 34.93
C ASP A 293 30.22 -9.95 34.68
N LEU A 294 29.54 -8.96 34.12
CA LEU A 294 30.14 -7.65 33.87
C LEU A 294 30.58 -6.94 35.14
N GLY A 295 29.91 -7.18 36.27
CA GLY A 295 30.26 -6.65 37.56
C GLY A 295 31.61 -7.21 38.06
N ALA A 296 31.79 -8.54 37.99
CA ALA A 296 33.05 -9.19 38.32
C ALA A 296 34.17 -8.74 37.40
N ALA A 297 33.95 -8.66 36.10
CA ALA A 297 34.94 -8.17 35.13
C ALA A 297 35.39 -6.73 35.41
N LYS A 298 34.48 -5.84 35.81
CA LYS A 298 34.82 -4.46 36.20
C LYS A 298 35.62 -4.41 37.51
N ARG A 299 35.28 -5.21 38.51
CA ARG A 299 36.05 -5.30 39.76
C ARG A 299 37.49 -5.78 39.49
N LEU A 300 37.62 -6.88 38.73
CA LEU A 300 38.95 -7.40 38.35
C LEU A 300 39.78 -6.33 37.60
N MET A 301 39.17 -5.60 36.64
CA MET A 301 39.89 -4.54 35.94
C MET A 301 40.32 -3.39 36.88
N ALA A 302 39.49 -3.05 37.88
CA ALA A 302 39.83 -2.04 38.87
C ALA A 302 40.99 -2.49 39.72
N GLU A 303 41.02 -3.76 40.19
CA GLU A 303 42.13 -4.36 40.95
C GLU A 303 43.40 -4.40 40.11
N VAL A 304 43.34 -4.83 38.85
CA VAL A 304 44.50 -4.82 37.95
C VAL A 304 45.05 -3.39 37.79
N ASN A 305 44.19 -2.40 37.62
CA ASN A 305 44.62 -1.01 37.48
C ASN A 305 45.20 -0.43 38.77
N ALA A 306 44.66 -0.78 39.96
CA ALA A 306 45.21 -0.41 41.23
C ALA A 306 46.65 -0.95 41.36
N HIS A 307 46.86 -2.23 41.14
CA HIS A 307 48.16 -2.86 41.16
C HIS A 307 49.20 -2.29 40.17
N ARG A 308 48.71 -1.99 38.94
CA ARG A 308 49.54 -1.30 37.93
C ARG A 308 50.00 0.07 38.41
N ASN A 309 49.10 0.86 38.97
CA ASN A 309 49.39 2.22 39.47
C ASN A 309 50.38 2.18 40.65
N GLU A 310 50.24 1.21 41.57
CA GLU A 310 51.17 0.96 42.66
C GLU A 310 52.64 0.68 42.17
N ASN A 311 52.71 0.11 40.94
CA ASN A 311 53.99 -0.18 40.29
C ASN A 311 54.39 0.87 39.22
N GLY A 312 53.82 2.07 39.26
CA GLY A 312 54.16 3.18 38.37
C GLY A 312 53.72 3.02 36.92
N LEU A 313 52.85 2.06 36.66
CA LEU A 313 52.29 1.79 35.28
C LEU A 313 50.95 2.47 35.10
N SER A 314 50.70 3.03 33.91
CA SER A 314 49.42 3.66 33.57
C SER A 314 48.26 2.65 33.57
N SER A 315 47.07 3.12 33.93
CA SER A 315 45.84 2.32 33.89
C SER A 315 45.49 1.83 32.48
N LEU A 316 45.01 0.60 32.41
CA LEU A 316 44.44 0.04 31.20
C LEU A 316 43.00 0.54 31.00
N THR A 317 42.63 0.76 29.78
CA THR A 317 41.23 1.08 29.38
C THR A 317 40.56 -0.13 28.74
N VAL A 318 39.26 -0.30 29.03
CA VAL A 318 38.49 -1.39 28.45
C VAL A 318 38.12 -1.05 26.99
N SER A 319 38.65 -1.81 26.05
CA SER A 319 38.27 -1.74 24.64
C SER A 319 37.04 -2.63 24.35
N ALA A 320 36.09 -2.15 23.56
CA ALA A 320 34.90 -2.93 23.16
C ALA A 320 35.28 -4.16 22.31
N SER A 321 36.27 -4.01 21.41
CA SER A 321 36.75 -5.11 20.57
C SER A 321 37.46 -6.18 21.39
N MET A 322 38.33 -5.77 22.30
CA MET A 322 39.04 -6.68 23.21
C MET A 322 38.08 -7.41 24.16
N THR A 323 37.03 -6.73 24.63
CA THR A 323 35.97 -7.35 25.45
C THR A 323 35.24 -8.45 24.66
N GLU A 324 34.95 -8.24 23.39
CA GLU A 324 34.30 -9.25 22.53
C GLU A 324 35.21 -10.48 22.33
N THR A 325 36.50 -10.25 22.05
CA THR A 325 37.53 -11.31 21.91
C THR A 325 37.67 -12.08 23.22
N ALA A 326 37.85 -11.41 24.34
CA ALA A 326 37.97 -12.03 25.66
C ALA A 326 36.70 -12.83 26.04
N THR A 327 35.53 -12.32 25.73
CA THR A 327 34.28 -13.04 25.97
C THR A 327 34.15 -14.30 25.09
N THR A 328 34.61 -14.25 23.86
CA THR A 328 34.67 -15.41 22.98
C THR A 328 35.63 -16.46 23.55
N ARG A 329 36.80 -16.03 23.94
CA ARG A 329 37.80 -16.91 24.54
C ARG A 329 37.33 -17.52 25.86
N ALA A 330 36.71 -16.77 26.74
CA ALA A 330 36.13 -17.28 27.99
C ALA A 330 35.12 -18.43 27.78
N LYS A 331 34.35 -18.39 26.72
CA LYS A 331 33.44 -19.49 26.30
C LYS A 331 34.25 -20.71 25.83
N GLU A 332 35.27 -20.49 25.02
CA GLU A 332 36.07 -21.55 24.42
C GLU A 332 36.89 -22.29 25.46
N ILE A 333 37.45 -21.62 26.48
CA ILE A 333 38.23 -22.22 27.59
C ILE A 333 37.39 -23.27 28.36
N SER A 334 36.09 -23.09 28.47
CA SER A 334 35.21 -24.08 29.10
C SER A 334 35.16 -25.42 28.36
N ASN A 335 35.54 -25.46 27.09
CA ASN A 335 35.63 -26.66 26.29
C ASN A 335 37.06 -27.13 26.02
N THR A 336 37.97 -26.18 25.76
CA THR A 336 39.38 -26.48 25.43
C THR A 336 40.29 -25.48 26.15
N TYR A 337 40.97 -25.94 27.19
CA TYR A 337 41.93 -25.14 27.92
C TYR A 337 43.29 -25.15 27.22
N GLY A 338 43.93 -23.99 27.05
CA GLY A 338 45.22 -23.85 26.42
C GLY A 338 45.38 -22.57 25.58
N HIS A 339 46.48 -22.46 24.83
CA HIS A 339 46.75 -21.31 23.96
C HIS A 339 46.12 -21.41 22.56
N TYR A 340 45.55 -22.55 22.24
CA TYR A 340 44.81 -22.74 20.96
C TYR A 340 43.31 -22.70 21.18
N ARG A 341 42.62 -22.17 20.21
CA ARG A 341 41.15 -22.20 20.15
C ARG A 341 40.66 -23.60 19.81
N PRO A 342 39.39 -23.96 20.11
CA PRO A 342 38.81 -25.27 19.76
C PRO A 342 38.88 -25.62 18.26
N ASN A 343 38.99 -24.64 17.39
CA ASN A 343 39.14 -24.80 15.97
C ASN A 343 40.61 -24.90 15.48
N GLY A 344 41.56 -24.97 16.41
CA GLY A 344 43.00 -25.10 16.14
C GLY A 344 43.75 -23.79 15.86
N THR A 345 43.10 -22.65 15.84
CA THR A 345 43.77 -21.35 15.66
C THR A 345 44.40 -20.85 16.97
N LEU A 346 45.50 -20.09 16.87
CA LEU A 346 46.15 -19.48 18.03
C LEU A 346 45.26 -18.39 18.65
N CYS A 347 45.27 -18.28 19.98
CA CYS A 347 44.60 -17.20 20.71
C CYS A 347 45.56 -16.01 20.88
N ILE A 348 45.62 -15.13 19.92
CA ILE A 348 46.39 -13.88 20.03
C ILE A 348 45.40 -12.73 20.15
#